data_5ef443c075f67e21030ba83a16d7ac3d
#
_entry.id   5ef443c075f67e21030ba83a16d7ac3d
#
_cell.length_a   1.000
_cell.length_b   1.000
_cell.length_c   1.000
_cell.angle_alpha   90.00
_cell.angle_beta   90.00
_cell.angle_gamma   90.00
#
_symmetry.space_group_name_H-M   'P 1'
#
loop_
_entity.id
_entity.type
_entity.pdbx_description
1 polymer ?
#
loop_
_entity_poly.entity_id
_entity_poly.type
_entity_poly.pdbx_seq_one_letter_code
_entity_poly.pdbx_strand_id
1 'polypeptide(L)'
;MILTIAKHTFREAIRKKIVHLLIGLGIIIIAISPFIPTTDEPDAKVKMILVVFFQVVALLCIIGIILLAASSLPNEIEDKTIYSILSKPISRLKIVVGKMAGFAALSALIMVVLGLFNVAVIHRAASSLPQDYTGIVKARGEFWASRFSIQGSLHHSRQGIRWIEGGRTGVAVWSFSGLGKKGYGSLPFEAELTLKIENSRGLDEAIPLAVRIENPVTGLFKTEVLSARIDIPLTVKIDPQILQKSDAVNIAVFPINKAHYIGATQGNVKIYSVQERFVFNYAKALTITLLKFFLIVAIGVMGS
;
A
#
# COMPACT_ATOMS: atom_id res chain seq x y z
N MET A 1 32.85 -22.29 -2.62
CA MET A 1 32.69 -22.86 -1.30
C MET A 1 31.44 -22.36 -0.57
N ILE A 2 31.24 -21.03 -0.35
CA ILE A 2 30.02 -20.47 0.23
C ILE A 2 28.78 -20.92 -0.55
N LEU A 3 28.83 -20.84 -1.89
CA LEU A 3 27.75 -21.28 -2.78
C LEU A 3 27.42 -22.77 -2.66
N THR A 4 28.43 -23.60 -2.41
CA THR A 4 28.24 -25.06 -2.21
C THR A 4 27.49 -25.34 -0.92
N ILE A 5 27.83 -24.62 0.17
CA ILE A 5 27.13 -24.70 1.46
C ILE A 5 25.70 -24.18 1.31
N ALA A 6 25.51 -23.02 0.67
CA ALA A 6 24.19 -22.47 0.42
C ALA A 6 23.29 -23.44 -0.37
N LYS A 7 23.82 -24.05 -1.43
CA LYS A 7 23.09 -25.06 -2.22
C LYS A 7 22.71 -26.29 -1.40
N HIS A 8 23.60 -26.75 -0.53
CA HIS A 8 23.35 -27.88 0.38
C HIS A 8 22.22 -27.53 1.35
N THR A 9 22.36 -26.42 2.07
CA THR A 9 21.36 -25.94 3.03
C THR A 9 19.99 -25.74 2.37
N PHE A 10 19.95 -25.15 1.17
CA PHE A 10 18.72 -24.99 0.40
C PHE A 10 18.07 -26.35 0.05
N ARG A 11 18.86 -27.33 -0.46
CA ARG A 11 18.34 -28.65 -0.82
C ARG A 11 17.86 -29.44 0.39
N GLU A 12 18.54 -29.32 1.52
CA GLU A 12 18.14 -29.94 2.76
C GLU A 12 16.84 -29.34 3.26
N ALA A 13 16.79 -27.99 3.34
CA ALA A 13 15.64 -27.27 3.85
C ALA A 13 14.38 -27.51 3.02
N ILE A 14 14.46 -27.53 1.68
CA ILE A 14 13.30 -27.76 0.82
C ILE A 14 12.70 -29.16 0.98
N ARG A 15 13.47 -30.13 1.42
CA ARG A 15 13.00 -31.51 1.70
C ARG A 15 12.29 -31.64 3.04
N LYS A 16 12.42 -30.66 3.94
CA LYS A 16 11.76 -30.70 5.25
C LYS A 16 10.25 -30.52 5.08
N LYS A 17 9.48 -31.38 5.73
CA LYS A 17 8.01 -31.40 5.69
C LYS A 17 7.41 -30.02 6.06
N ILE A 18 8.08 -29.27 6.92
CA ILE A 18 7.65 -27.94 7.38
C ILE A 18 7.56 -26.94 6.22
N VAL A 19 8.42 -27.02 5.22
CA VAL A 19 8.37 -26.14 4.04
C VAL A 19 7.14 -26.40 3.20
N HIS A 20 6.81 -27.68 2.97
CA HIS A 20 5.59 -28.05 2.24
C HIS A 20 4.33 -27.64 2.99
N LEU A 21 4.34 -27.77 4.30
CA LEU A 21 3.24 -27.34 5.16
C LEU A 21 3.07 -25.82 5.10
N LEU A 22 4.16 -25.04 5.15
CA LEU A 22 4.10 -23.58 5.02
C LEU A 22 3.53 -23.12 3.68
N ILE A 23 3.97 -23.74 2.58
CA ILE A 23 3.46 -23.43 1.24
C ILE A 23 1.98 -23.81 1.15
N GLY A 24 1.61 -25.01 1.58
CA GLY A 24 0.23 -25.48 1.53
C GLY A 24 -0.72 -24.60 2.36
N LEU A 25 -0.33 -24.28 3.60
CA LEU A 25 -1.11 -23.41 4.46
C LEU A 25 -1.20 -21.97 3.89
N GLY A 26 -0.10 -21.46 3.35
CA GLY A 26 -0.10 -20.15 2.68
C GLY A 26 -1.05 -20.09 1.50
N ILE A 27 -1.06 -21.14 0.64
CA ILE A 27 -2.00 -21.24 -0.48
C ILE A 27 -3.45 -21.26 0.00
N ILE A 28 -3.75 -22.05 1.05
CA ILE A 28 -5.10 -22.13 1.64
C ILE A 28 -5.56 -20.76 2.16
N ILE A 29 -4.71 -20.07 2.91
CA ILE A 29 -5.03 -18.74 3.47
C ILE A 29 -5.29 -17.73 2.34
N ILE A 30 -4.45 -17.72 1.29
CA ILE A 30 -4.64 -16.81 0.15
C ILE A 30 -5.93 -17.17 -0.60
N ALA A 31 -6.23 -18.46 -0.80
CA ALA A 31 -7.44 -18.91 -1.49
C ALA A 31 -8.74 -18.55 -0.73
N ILE A 32 -8.70 -18.50 0.60
CA ILE A 32 -9.83 -18.12 1.45
C ILE A 32 -9.99 -16.60 1.53
N SER A 33 -8.92 -15.83 1.32
CA SER A 33 -8.93 -14.36 1.52
C SER A 33 -10.03 -13.60 0.76
N PRO A 34 -10.47 -13.97 -0.49
CA PRO A 34 -11.56 -13.29 -1.18
C PRO A 34 -12.95 -13.49 -0.55
N PHE A 35 -13.08 -14.51 0.31
CA PHE A 35 -14.33 -14.84 0.98
C PHE A 35 -14.49 -14.14 2.34
N ILE A 36 -13.45 -13.45 2.80
CA ILE A 36 -13.51 -12.67 4.04
C ILE A 36 -14.47 -11.49 3.81
N PRO A 37 -15.46 -11.28 4.72
CA PRO A 37 -16.37 -10.16 4.62
C PRO A 37 -15.59 -8.83 4.61
N THR A 38 -15.91 -7.98 3.64
CA THR A 38 -15.34 -6.64 3.49
C THR A 38 -16.46 -5.63 3.38
N THR A 39 -16.16 -4.36 3.53
CA THR A 39 -17.09 -3.26 3.25
C THR A 39 -17.58 -3.32 1.79
N ASP A 40 -18.72 -2.68 1.51
CA ASP A 40 -19.32 -2.63 0.16
C ASP A 40 -18.48 -1.84 -0.87
N GLU A 41 -17.34 -1.28 -0.46
CA GLU A 41 -16.40 -0.64 -1.37
C GLU A 41 -15.82 -1.66 -2.36
N PRO A 42 -15.85 -1.36 -3.67
CA PRO A 42 -15.43 -2.31 -4.71
C PRO A 42 -13.97 -2.74 -4.62
N ASP A 43 -13.09 -1.90 -4.07
CA ASP A 43 -11.66 -2.16 -3.90
C ASP A 43 -11.31 -2.86 -2.58
N ALA A 44 -12.25 -2.93 -1.64
CA ALA A 44 -12.04 -3.53 -0.33
C ALA A 44 -11.58 -5.00 -0.41
N LYS A 45 -12.13 -5.78 -1.34
CA LYS A 45 -11.71 -7.17 -1.57
C LYS A 45 -10.25 -7.28 -2.00
N VAL A 46 -9.81 -6.46 -2.96
CA VAL A 46 -8.42 -6.49 -3.44
C VAL A 46 -7.46 -6.03 -2.36
N LYS A 47 -7.81 -4.98 -1.63
CA LYS A 47 -7.04 -4.50 -0.46
C LYS A 47 -6.93 -5.61 0.59
N MET A 48 -8.02 -6.32 0.89
CA MET A 48 -8.03 -7.40 1.88
C MET A 48 -7.12 -8.56 1.47
N ILE A 49 -7.15 -9.00 0.21
CA ILE A 49 -6.26 -10.05 -0.30
C ILE A 49 -4.79 -9.64 -0.15
N LEU A 50 -4.45 -8.37 -0.44
CA LEU A 50 -3.11 -7.84 -0.25
C LEU A 50 -2.69 -7.82 1.22
N VAL A 51 -3.57 -7.35 2.12
CA VAL A 51 -3.32 -7.32 3.56
C VAL A 51 -3.08 -8.72 4.10
N VAL A 52 -3.93 -9.69 3.76
CA VAL A 52 -3.77 -11.09 4.18
C VAL A 52 -2.43 -11.66 3.71
N PHE A 53 -2.03 -11.40 2.47
CA PHE A 53 -0.75 -11.87 1.96
C PHE A 53 0.45 -11.22 2.67
N PHE A 54 0.51 -9.90 2.72
CA PHE A 54 1.68 -9.20 3.26
C PHE A 54 1.76 -9.20 4.78
N GLN A 55 0.67 -9.45 5.51
CA GLN A 55 0.68 -9.52 6.97
C GLN A 55 0.61 -10.96 7.47
N VAL A 56 -0.44 -11.70 7.11
CA VAL A 56 -0.68 -13.03 7.68
C VAL A 56 0.27 -14.07 7.09
N VAL A 57 0.33 -14.15 5.76
CA VAL A 57 1.19 -15.16 5.07
C VAL A 57 2.66 -14.84 5.29
N ALA A 58 3.05 -13.56 5.25
CA ALA A 58 4.43 -13.17 5.53
C ALA A 58 4.83 -13.51 6.97
N LEU A 59 3.98 -13.25 7.96
CA LEU A 59 4.24 -13.61 9.37
C LEU A 59 4.41 -15.13 9.52
N LEU A 60 3.54 -15.91 8.92
CA LEU A 60 3.60 -17.37 8.92
C LEU A 60 4.93 -17.87 8.32
N CYS A 61 5.35 -17.30 7.19
CA CYS A 61 6.64 -17.63 6.58
C CYS A 61 7.82 -17.25 7.46
N ILE A 62 7.77 -16.09 8.13
CA ILE A 62 8.81 -15.66 9.08
C ILE A 62 8.97 -16.69 10.19
N ILE A 63 7.87 -17.07 10.85
CA ILE A 63 7.90 -18.07 11.94
C ILE A 63 8.49 -19.40 11.44
N GLY A 64 8.03 -19.87 10.29
CA GLY A 64 8.53 -21.13 9.73
C GLY A 64 10.01 -21.09 9.37
N ILE A 65 10.51 -19.99 8.84
CA ILE A 65 11.92 -19.83 8.49
C ILE A 65 12.79 -19.74 9.75
N ILE A 66 12.33 -19.05 10.80
CA ILE A 66 13.03 -19.02 12.10
C ILE A 66 13.15 -20.43 12.68
N LEU A 67 12.07 -21.21 12.68
CA LEU A 67 12.09 -22.59 13.17
C LEU A 67 13.04 -23.47 12.36
N LEU A 68 13.07 -23.31 11.04
CA LEU A 68 14.01 -24.02 10.17
C LEU A 68 15.46 -23.63 10.42
N ALA A 69 15.74 -22.34 10.56
CA ALA A 69 17.08 -21.84 10.83
C ALA A 69 17.58 -22.28 12.21
N ALA A 70 16.75 -22.14 13.23
CA ALA A 70 17.09 -22.53 14.60
C ALA A 70 17.31 -24.04 14.75
N SER A 71 16.57 -24.88 14.04
CA SER A 71 16.74 -26.35 14.08
C SER A 71 17.87 -26.88 13.21
N SER A 72 18.50 -26.05 12.38
CA SER A 72 19.52 -26.51 11.42
C SER A 72 20.81 -26.98 12.10
N LEU A 73 21.34 -26.19 13.02
CA LEU A 73 22.59 -26.53 13.72
C LEU A 73 22.44 -27.68 14.70
N PRO A 74 21.44 -27.76 15.59
CA PRO A 74 21.23 -28.89 16.46
C PRO A 74 21.13 -30.23 15.71
N ASN A 75 20.33 -30.25 14.61
CA ASN A 75 20.18 -31.48 13.81
C ASN A 75 21.49 -31.92 13.15
N GLU A 76 22.34 -31.00 12.67
CA GLU A 76 23.64 -31.34 12.10
C GLU A 76 24.61 -31.89 13.13
N ILE A 77 24.48 -31.48 14.40
CA ILE A 77 25.28 -32.01 15.52
C ILE A 77 24.83 -33.44 15.85
N GLU A 78 23.52 -33.68 15.94
CA GLU A 78 22.96 -35.02 16.21
C GLU A 78 23.28 -35.99 15.08
N ASP A 79 23.16 -35.58 13.83
CA ASP A 79 23.47 -36.41 12.66
C ASP A 79 24.97 -36.59 12.40
N LYS A 80 25.83 -36.03 13.25
CA LYS A 80 27.29 -36.04 13.11
C LYS A 80 27.84 -35.49 11.79
N THR A 81 26.99 -34.86 10.96
CA THR A 81 27.38 -34.29 9.67
C THR A 81 28.28 -33.08 9.81
N ILE A 82 28.23 -32.38 10.96
CA ILE A 82 29.10 -31.25 11.29
C ILE A 82 30.58 -31.64 11.29
N TYR A 83 30.92 -32.90 11.67
CA TYR A 83 32.29 -33.36 11.71
C TYR A 83 32.90 -33.48 10.31
N SER A 84 32.12 -33.79 9.31
CA SER A 84 32.60 -33.86 7.91
C SER A 84 32.93 -32.47 7.35
N ILE A 85 32.29 -31.43 7.89
CA ILE A 85 32.53 -30.01 7.51
C ILE A 85 33.75 -29.47 8.28
N LEU A 86 33.88 -29.82 9.57
CA LEU A 86 34.99 -29.38 10.44
C LEU A 86 36.33 -30.05 10.10
N SER A 87 36.32 -31.23 9.46
CA SER A 87 37.54 -31.89 8.97
C SER A 87 38.26 -31.12 7.85
N LYS A 88 37.60 -30.16 7.21
CA LYS A 88 38.20 -29.28 6.21
C LYS A 88 38.54 -27.92 6.85
N PRO A 89 39.65 -27.25 6.45
CA PRO A 89 40.05 -25.96 6.99
C PRO A 89 39.15 -24.82 6.47
N ILE A 90 37.89 -24.81 6.93
CA ILE A 90 36.86 -23.81 6.51
C ILE A 90 36.66 -22.86 7.68
N SER A 91 36.73 -21.55 7.42
CA SER A 91 36.42 -20.55 8.45
C SER A 91 34.92 -20.62 8.85
N ARG A 92 34.63 -20.54 10.15
CA ARG A 92 33.26 -20.54 10.71
C ARG A 92 32.35 -19.52 10.01
N LEU A 93 32.90 -18.36 9.70
CA LEU A 93 32.18 -17.28 9.00
C LEU A 93 31.67 -17.72 7.61
N LYS A 94 32.45 -18.53 6.86
CA LYS A 94 31.99 -19.05 5.54
C LYS A 94 30.83 -20.02 5.67
N ILE A 95 30.77 -20.78 6.77
CA ILE A 95 29.67 -21.70 7.06
C ILE A 95 28.40 -20.92 7.37
N VAL A 96 28.49 -19.95 8.29
CA VAL A 96 27.35 -19.09 8.67
C VAL A 96 26.79 -18.34 7.46
N VAL A 97 27.63 -17.66 6.69
CA VAL A 97 27.21 -16.93 5.49
C VAL A 97 26.61 -17.86 4.44
N GLY A 98 27.17 -19.07 4.28
CA GLY A 98 26.62 -20.06 3.36
C GLY A 98 25.21 -20.53 3.77
N LYS A 99 25.00 -20.79 5.06
CA LYS A 99 23.68 -21.15 5.59
C LYS A 99 22.67 -20.00 5.46
N MET A 100 23.06 -18.78 5.80
CA MET A 100 22.24 -17.60 5.62
C MET A 100 21.79 -17.45 4.15
N ALA A 101 22.72 -17.61 3.21
CA ALA A 101 22.39 -17.55 1.77
C ALA A 101 21.44 -18.68 1.33
N GLY A 102 21.58 -19.89 1.89
CA GLY A 102 20.70 -21.02 1.63
C GLY A 102 19.27 -20.79 2.11
N PHE A 103 19.10 -20.32 3.35
CA PHE A 103 17.76 -19.98 3.89
C PHE A 103 17.16 -18.74 3.22
N ALA A 104 17.96 -17.74 2.85
CA ALA A 104 17.51 -16.60 2.07
C ALA A 104 16.99 -17.01 0.70
N ALA A 105 17.68 -17.92 0.01
CA ALA A 105 17.20 -18.47 -1.27
C ALA A 105 15.90 -19.26 -1.10
N LEU A 106 15.76 -20.03 -0.01
CA LEU A 106 14.53 -20.74 0.31
C LEU A 106 13.35 -19.77 0.56
N SER A 107 13.58 -18.75 1.38
CA SER A 107 12.54 -17.74 1.64
C SER A 107 12.12 -17.00 0.38
N ALA A 108 13.07 -16.68 -0.49
CA ALA A 108 12.78 -16.09 -1.80
C ALA A 108 11.91 -17.01 -2.66
N LEU A 109 12.22 -18.31 -2.72
CA LEU A 109 11.41 -19.28 -3.45
C LEU A 109 9.98 -19.35 -2.92
N ILE A 110 9.80 -19.48 -1.60
CA ILE A 110 8.47 -19.56 -0.97
C ILE A 110 7.66 -18.28 -1.29
N MET A 111 8.29 -17.11 -1.11
CA MET A 111 7.62 -15.84 -1.38
C MET A 111 7.25 -15.64 -2.86
N VAL A 112 8.10 -16.08 -3.78
CA VAL A 112 7.80 -16.01 -5.22
C VAL A 112 6.63 -16.94 -5.56
N VAL A 113 6.63 -18.18 -5.07
CA VAL A 113 5.53 -19.14 -5.33
C VAL A 113 4.21 -18.62 -4.76
N LEU A 114 4.19 -18.22 -3.49
CA LEU A 114 2.98 -17.69 -2.85
C LEU A 114 2.57 -16.34 -3.44
N GLY A 115 3.54 -15.50 -3.82
CA GLY A 115 3.29 -14.21 -4.45
C GLY A 115 2.66 -14.34 -5.83
N LEU A 116 3.13 -15.26 -6.66
CA LEU A 116 2.53 -15.56 -7.97
C LEU A 116 1.10 -16.07 -7.80
N PHE A 117 0.87 -16.97 -6.84
CA PHE A 117 -0.47 -17.45 -6.54
C PHE A 117 -1.39 -16.33 -6.06
N ASN A 118 -0.88 -15.44 -5.21
CA ASN A 118 -1.63 -14.26 -4.72
C ASN A 118 -2.02 -13.33 -5.88
N VAL A 119 -1.11 -13.04 -6.82
CA VAL A 119 -1.42 -12.24 -8.02
C VAL A 119 -2.53 -12.88 -8.85
N ALA A 120 -2.51 -14.21 -9.01
CA ALA A 120 -3.56 -14.93 -9.74
C ALA A 120 -4.93 -14.78 -9.05
N VAL A 121 -4.96 -14.88 -7.71
CA VAL A 121 -6.19 -14.67 -6.92
C VAL A 121 -6.70 -13.24 -7.02
N ILE A 122 -5.79 -12.24 -6.94
CA ILE A 122 -6.14 -10.82 -7.13
C ILE A 122 -6.73 -10.59 -8.52
N HIS A 123 -6.10 -11.15 -9.56
CA HIS A 123 -6.57 -10.98 -10.94
C HIS A 123 -7.97 -11.56 -11.13
N ARG A 124 -8.23 -12.74 -10.54
CA ARG A 124 -9.55 -13.35 -10.53
C ARG A 124 -10.58 -12.53 -9.75
N ALA A 125 -10.21 -12.00 -8.58
CA ALA A 125 -11.09 -11.13 -7.80
C ALA A 125 -11.39 -9.80 -8.51
N ALA A 126 -10.38 -9.20 -9.16
CA ALA A 126 -10.55 -7.97 -9.92
C ALA A 126 -11.39 -8.15 -11.18
N SER A 127 -11.35 -9.32 -11.85
CA SER A 127 -12.16 -9.60 -13.03
C SER A 127 -13.66 -9.73 -12.75
N SER A 128 -14.04 -9.92 -11.50
CA SER A 128 -15.45 -9.95 -11.06
C SER A 128 -16.02 -8.55 -10.75
N LEU A 129 -15.19 -7.50 -10.81
CA LEU A 129 -15.61 -6.12 -10.55
C LEU A 129 -16.15 -5.46 -11.82
N PRO A 130 -17.11 -4.50 -11.71
CA PRO A 130 -17.57 -3.70 -12.84
C PRO A 130 -16.41 -3.01 -13.58
N GLN A 131 -16.55 -2.77 -14.89
CA GLN A 131 -15.50 -2.21 -15.75
C GLN A 131 -14.92 -0.88 -15.25
N ASP A 132 -15.71 -0.05 -14.58
CA ASP A 132 -15.29 1.22 -13.99
C ASP A 132 -14.23 1.04 -12.87
N TYR A 133 -14.13 -0.16 -12.30
CA TYR A 133 -13.21 -0.48 -11.21
C TYR A 133 -11.95 -1.23 -11.63
N THR A 134 -11.73 -1.45 -12.93
CA THR A 134 -10.48 -2.08 -13.43
C THR A 134 -9.23 -1.24 -13.07
N GLY A 135 -9.41 0.04 -12.72
CA GLY A 135 -8.37 0.91 -12.19
C GLY A 135 -7.84 0.53 -10.80
N ILE A 136 -8.56 -0.30 -10.02
CA ILE A 136 -8.19 -0.70 -8.65
C ILE A 136 -6.90 -1.54 -8.61
N VAL A 137 -6.65 -2.30 -9.67
CA VAL A 137 -5.41 -3.10 -9.82
C VAL A 137 -4.24 -2.23 -10.32
N LYS A 138 -4.47 -0.93 -10.54
CA LYS A 138 -3.41 0.02 -10.90
C LYS A 138 -2.91 0.69 -9.62
N ALA A 139 -1.61 0.72 -9.44
CA ALA A 139 -1.02 1.43 -8.33
C ALA A 139 -1.27 2.93 -8.46
N ARG A 140 -1.68 3.56 -7.38
CA ARG A 140 -1.96 4.99 -7.31
C ARG A 140 -0.74 5.71 -6.74
N GLY A 141 -0.19 6.66 -7.47
CA GLY A 141 0.75 7.63 -6.91
C GLY A 141 -0.02 8.65 -6.06
N GLU A 142 0.39 8.90 -4.83
CA GLU A 142 -0.22 9.92 -3.97
C GLU A 142 0.53 11.24 -4.10
N PHE A 143 -0.22 12.32 -4.31
CA PHE A 143 0.28 13.69 -4.26
C PHE A 143 -0.38 14.42 -3.10
N TRP A 144 0.43 15.03 -2.27
CA TRP A 144 -0.01 15.83 -1.13
C TRP A 144 0.02 17.32 -1.49
N ALA A 145 -0.90 18.08 -0.90
CA ALA A 145 -0.94 19.52 -1.11
C ALA A 145 0.38 20.16 -0.65
N SER A 146 1.02 20.89 -1.54
CA SER A 146 2.25 21.67 -1.26
C SER A 146 1.95 22.90 -0.40
N ARG A 147 0.74 23.46 -0.54
CA ARG A 147 0.26 24.62 0.22
C ARG A 147 -1.22 24.45 0.54
N PHE A 148 -1.60 24.91 1.73
CA PHE A 148 -2.99 24.99 2.16
C PHE A 148 -3.28 26.41 2.67
N SER A 149 -4.35 27.02 2.19
CA SER A 149 -4.80 28.35 2.60
C SER A 149 -6.32 28.42 2.73
N ILE A 150 -6.78 29.33 3.58
CA ILE A 150 -8.19 29.68 3.67
C ILE A 150 -8.33 31.13 3.20
N GLN A 151 -9.28 31.36 2.30
CA GLN A 151 -9.65 32.67 1.82
C GLN A 151 -11.06 33.00 2.32
N GLY A 152 -11.29 34.25 2.72
CA GLY A 152 -12.57 34.68 3.28
C GLY A 152 -12.70 34.48 4.78
N SER A 153 -13.93 34.40 5.30
CA SER A 153 -14.18 34.32 6.75
C SER A 153 -13.87 32.94 7.32
N LEU A 154 -13.03 32.95 8.34
CA LEU A 154 -12.74 31.83 9.20
C LEU A 154 -13.72 31.88 10.38
N HIS A 155 -14.52 30.82 10.59
CA HIS A 155 -15.43 30.78 11.73
C HIS A 155 -14.65 30.59 13.04
N HIS A 156 -13.86 29.54 13.17
CA HIS A 156 -12.96 29.30 14.29
C HIS A 156 -11.86 28.30 13.94
N SER A 157 -10.84 28.20 14.79
CA SER A 157 -9.81 27.17 14.70
C SER A 157 -9.76 26.38 16.00
N ARG A 158 -9.92 25.06 15.93
CA ARG A 158 -9.87 24.16 17.09
C ARG A 158 -9.05 22.92 16.76
N GLN A 159 -8.10 22.59 17.61
CA GLN A 159 -7.24 21.40 17.44
C GLN A 159 -6.51 21.32 16.08
N GLY A 160 -6.08 22.47 15.52
CA GLY A 160 -5.42 22.50 14.20
C GLY A 160 -6.37 22.40 13.00
N ILE A 161 -7.66 22.23 13.23
CA ILE A 161 -8.68 22.23 12.18
C ILE A 161 -9.20 23.64 12.02
N ARG A 162 -9.24 24.12 10.80
CA ARG A 162 -9.78 25.45 10.47
C ARG A 162 -11.20 25.27 9.93
N TRP A 163 -12.15 25.85 10.64
CA TRP A 163 -13.58 25.77 10.30
C TRP A 163 -14.00 26.97 9.47
N ILE A 164 -14.57 26.70 8.31
CA ILE A 164 -15.13 27.69 7.39
C ILE A 164 -16.62 27.56 7.29
N GLU A 165 -17.30 28.72 7.30
CA GLU A 165 -18.74 28.86 7.12
C GLU A 165 -19.10 28.87 5.64
N GLY A 166 -20.22 28.29 5.28
CA GLY A 166 -20.76 28.31 3.92
C GLY A 166 -21.37 29.66 3.50
N GLY A 167 -21.82 29.71 2.25
CA GLY A 167 -22.51 30.87 1.71
C GLY A 167 -21.59 31.96 1.15
N ARG A 168 -20.59 31.62 0.34
CA ARG A 168 -19.69 32.51 -0.42
C ARG A 168 -18.61 33.25 0.38
N THR A 169 -18.54 33.10 1.69
CA THR A 169 -17.63 33.88 2.51
C THR A 169 -16.32 33.17 2.86
N GLY A 170 -16.32 31.83 2.88
CA GLY A 170 -15.12 31.05 3.21
C GLY A 170 -14.82 29.96 2.16
N VAL A 171 -13.54 29.88 1.77
CA VAL A 171 -13.04 28.90 0.79
C VAL A 171 -11.75 28.28 1.33
N ALA A 172 -11.68 26.97 1.38
CA ALA A 172 -10.43 26.24 1.64
C ALA A 172 -9.77 25.89 0.30
N VAL A 173 -8.50 26.23 0.15
CA VAL A 173 -7.74 26.02 -1.09
C VAL A 173 -6.52 25.17 -0.80
N TRP A 174 -6.41 24.06 -1.52
CA TRP A 174 -5.23 23.19 -1.56
C TRP A 174 -4.53 23.35 -2.88
N SER A 175 -3.25 23.71 -2.85
CA SER A 175 -2.41 23.85 -4.04
C SER A 175 -1.50 22.64 -4.19
N PHE A 176 -1.49 22.05 -5.35
CA PHE A 176 -0.65 20.94 -5.73
C PHE A 176 0.33 21.37 -6.81
N SER A 177 1.55 20.85 -6.76
CA SER A 177 2.59 21.13 -7.75
C SER A 177 3.37 19.85 -8.10
N GLY A 178 3.94 19.83 -9.30
CA GLY A 178 4.74 18.70 -9.76
C GLY A 178 3.96 17.53 -10.34
N LEU A 179 2.68 17.73 -10.67
CA LEU A 179 1.84 16.73 -11.30
C LEU A 179 2.30 16.35 -12.72
N GLY A 180 3.00 17.27 -13.42
CA GLY A 180 3.49 17.07 -14.77
C GLY A 180 4.92 16.53 -14.92
N LYS A 181 5.73 16.56 -13.86
CA LYS A 181 7.19 16.28 -13.93
C LYS A 181 7.60 14.85 -14.28
N LYS A 182 6.69 13.88 -14.29
CA LYS A 182 6.98 12.46 -14.53
C LYS A 182 6.25 11.85 -15.74
N GLY A 183 5.89 12.63 -16.74
CA GLY A 183 5.17 12.09 -17.91
C GLY A 183 3.68 11.80 -17.64
N TYR A 184 3.12 12.42 -16.64
CA TYR A 184 1.73 12.24 -16.19
C TYR A 184 0.68 12.96 -17.05
N GLY A 185 1.09 13.68 -18.08
CA GLY A 185 0.22 14.59 -18.84
C GLY A 185 -0.96 13.99 -19.60
N SER A 186 -1.12 12.66 -19.61
CA SER A 186 -2.23 11.99 -20.30
C SER A 186 -3.09 11.08 -19.40
N LEU A 187 -2.82 11.07 -18.08
CA LEU A 187 -3.47 10.13 -17.18
C LEU A 187 -4.62 10.78 -16.41
N PRO A 188 -5.67 10.03 -16.13
CA PRO A 188 -6.72 10.52 -15.25
C PRO A 188 -6.17 10.67 -13.83
N PHE A 189 -6.34 11.86 -13.27
CA PHE A 189 -6.11 12.13 -11.86
C PHE A 189 -7.45 12.14 -11.13
N GLU A 190 -7.42 11.62 -9.91
CA GLU A 190 -8.58 11.65 -9.00
C GLU A 190 -8.18 12.40 -7.74
N ALA A 191 -9.01 13.35 -7.32
CA ALA A 191 -8.86 14.00 -6.03
C ALA A 191 -9.77 13.33 -5.01
N GLU A 192 -9.19 12.92 -3.88
CA GLU A 192 -9.93 12.40 -2.73
C GLU A 192 -9.94 13.45 -1.63
N LEU A 193 -11.14 13.80 -1.18
CA LEU A 193 -11.39 14.80 -0.15
C LEU A 193 -11.98 14.11 1.08
N THR A 194 -11.28 14.14 2.19
CA THR A 194 -11.74 13.64 3.50
C THR A 194 -11.96 14.83 4.42
N LEU A 195 -13.11 15.45 4.34
CA LEU A 195 -13.43 16.68 5.05
C LEU A 195 -14.17 16.38 6.36
N LYS A 196 -13.88 17.13 7.42
CA LYS A 196 -14.72 17.16 8.61
C LYS A 196 -15.89 18.11 8.36
N ILE A 197 -17.08 17.67 8.74
CA ILE A 197 -18.32 18.41 8.49
C ILE A 197 -19.00 18.63 9.83
N GLU A 198 -19.50 19.83 10.04
CA GLU A 198 -20.35 20.19 11.17
C GLU A 198 -21.62 20.85 10.61
N ASN A 199 -22.76 20.32 11.04
CA ASN A 199 -24.07 20.86 10.67
C ASN A 199 -24.75 21.37 11.93
N SER A 200 -25.30 22.58 11.89
CA SER A 200 -26.04 23.16 12.98
C SER A 200 -27.37 22.46 13.29
N ARG A 201 -27.83 21.54 12.45
CA ARG A 201 -29.16 20.89 12.53
C ARG A 201 -29.19 19.38 12.75
N GLY A 202 -28.04 18.70 12.75
CA GLY A 202 -27.97 17.24 12.94
C GLY A 202 -26.87 16.58 12.12
N LEU A 203 -26.35 15.46 12.64
CA LEU A 203 -25.11 14.84 12.17
C LEU A 203 -25.22 13.97 10.91
N ASP A 204 -26.43 13.59 10.47
CA ASP A 204 -26.64 12.58 9.41
C ASP A 204 -27.02 13.16 8.02
N GLU A 205 -27.15 14.47 7.90
CA GLU A 205 -27.59 15.08 6.64
C GLU A 205 -26.39 15.33 5.70
N ALA A 206 -26.55 14.91 4.43
CA ALA A 206 -25.55 15.17 3.41
C ALA A 206 -25.48 16.67 3.11
N ILE A 207 -24.28 17.23 3.15
CA ILE A 207 -24.03 18.66 2.94
C ILE A 207 -23.60 18.92 1.50
N PRO A 208 -24.28 19.82 0.76
CA PRO A 208 -23.84 20.19 -0.57
C PRO A 208 -22.59 21.07 -0.51
N LEU A 209 -21.53 20.59 -1.14
CA LEU A 209 -20.25 21.26 -1.29
C LEU A 209 -20.00 21.60 -2.75
N ALA A 210 -19.47 22.78 -3.01
CA ALA A 210 -18.90 23.11 -4.31
C ALA A 210 -17.39 22.85 -4.25
N VAL A 211 -16.92 22.03 -5.19
CA VAL A 211 -15.50 21.73 -5.39
C VAL A 211 -15.09 22.33 -6.73
N ARG A 212 -14.19 23.31 -6.69
CA ARG A 212 -13.62 23.94 -7.87
C ARG A 212 -12.18 23.47 -8.05
N ILE A 213 -11.92 22.90 -9.21
CA ILE A 213 -10.59 22.48 -9.65
C ILE A 213 -10.13 23.51 -10.67
N GLU A 214 -8.99 24.13 -10.42
CA GLU A 214 -8.49 25.25 -11.22
C GLU A 214 -7.01 25.07 -11.53
N ASN A 215 -6.63 25.35 -12.76
CA ASN A 215 -5.24 25.48 -13.15
C ASN A 215 -4.80 26.94 -12.92
N PRO A 216 -3.85 27.19 -11.99
CA PRO A 216 -3.44 28.55 -11.64
C PRO A 216 -2.67 29.28 -12.76
N VAL A 217 -2.18 28.55 -13.79
CA VAL A 217 -1.42 29.13 -14.90
C VAL A 217 -2.32 29.48 -16.09
N THR A 218 -3.23 28.57 -16.46
CA THR A 218 -4.10 28.75 -17.63
C THR A 218 -5.45 29.39 -17.27
N GLY A 219 -5.82 29.43 -16.00
CA GLY A 219 -7.13 29.91 -15.53
C GLY A 219 -8.30 28.98 -15.89
N LEU A 220 -8.03 27.83 -16.49
CA LEU A 220 -9.07 26.84 -16.76
C LEU A 220 -9.57 26.24 -15.45
N PHE A 221 -10.89 26.19 -15.28
CA PHE A 221 -11.48 25.61 -14.08
C PHE A 221 -12.73 24.79 -14.41
N LYS A 222 -13.05 23.86 -13.50
CA LYS A 222 -14.30 23.11 -13.47
C LYS A 222 -14.83 23.14 -12.05
N THR A 223 -16.12 23.36 -11.89
CA THR A 223 -16.80 23.35 -10.59
C THR A 223 -17.83 22.23 -10.60
N GLU A 224 -17.77 21.38 -9.59
CA GLU A 224 -18.74 20.31 -9.37
C GLU A 224 -19.41 20.51 -8.01
N VAL A 225 -20.71 20.21 -7.93
CA VAL A 225 -21.45 20.22 -6.67
C VAL A 225 -21.61 18.77 -6.22
N LEU A 226 -21.11 18.47 -5.04
CA LEU A 226 -21.09 17.13 -4.46
C LEU A 226 -21.79 17.15 -3.11
N SER A 227 -22.40 16.01 -2.75
CA SER A 227 -23.01 15.82 -1.43
C SER A 227 -22.01 15.10 -0.52
N ALA A 228 -21.50 15.80 0.48
CA ALA A 228 -20.56 15.28 1.44
C ALA A 228 -21.28 14.74 2.67
N ARG A 229 -20.79 13.63 3.20
CA ARG A 229 -21.17 13.08 4.52
C ARG A 229 -19.97 13.03 5.42
N ILE A 230 -20.22 13.00 6.74
CA ILE A 230 -19.16 12.91 7.74
C ILE A 230 -18.35 11.63 7.54
N ASP A 231 -17.03 11.77 7.56
CA ASP A 231 -16.05 10.68 7.46
C ASP A 231 -16.14 9.79 6.20
N ILE A 232 -16.94 10.18 5.20
CA ILE A 232 -16.99 9.51 3.91
C ILE A 232 -16.13 10.28 2.91
N PRO A 233 -15.05 9.68 2.36
CA PRO A 233 -14.21 10.34 1.37
C PRO A 233 -14.98 10.59 0.07
N LEU A 234 -14.88 11.81 -0.44
CA LEU A 234 -15.42 12.19 -1.74
C LEU A 234 -14.33 12.07 -2.80
N THR A 235 -14.65 11.45 -3.92
CA THR A 235 -13.75 11.34 -5.07
C THR A 235 -14.20 12.21 -6.20
N VAL A 236 -13.30 13.05 -6.73
CA VAL A 236 -13.55 13.94 -7.87
C VAL A 236 -12.55 13.63 -8.98
N LYS A 237 -13.02 13.39 -10.17
CA LYS A 237 -12.16 13.20 -11.35
C LYS A 237 -11.66 14.54 -11.86
N ILE A 238 -10.35 14.66 -12.00
CA ILE A 238 -9.71 15.85 -12.56
C ILE A 238 -9.67 15.69 -14.08
N ASP A 239 -10.28 16.64 -14.79
CA ASP A 239 -10.27 16.66 -16.25
C ASP A 239 -8.82 16.86 -16.75
N PRO A 240 -8.30 15.98 -17.64
CA PRO A 240 -6.98 16.14 -18.21
C PRO A 240 -6.76 17.49 -18.93
N GLN A 241 -7.80 18.12 -19.41
CA GLN A 241 -7.73 19.44 -20.06
C GLN A 241 -7.28 20.54 -19.08
N ILE A 242 -7.66 20.42 -17.80
CA ILE A 242 -7.25 21.38 -16.76
C ILE A 242 -5.74 21.30 -16.51
N LEU A 243 -5.14 20.12 -16.69
CA LEU A 243 -3.70 19.88 -16.48
C LEU A 243 -2.82 20.27 -17.66
N GLN A 244 -3.43 20.68 -18.79
CA GLN A 244 -2.65 21.10 -19.97
C GLN A 244 -1.80 22.34 -19.66
N LYS A 245 -0.54 22.30 -20.08
CA LYS A 245 0.43 23.40 -19.94
C LYS A 245 0.85 23.78 -18.50
N SER A 246 0.42 23.03 -17.49
CA SER A 246 0.83 23.29 -16.09
C SER A 246 0.91 21.99 -15.31
N ASP A 247 1.88 21.93 -14.42
CA ASP A 247 2.03 20.84 -13.45
C ASP A 247 1.42 21.20 -12.07
N ALA A 248 0.68 22.31 -12.00
CA ALA A 248 0.03 22.80 -10.79
C ALA A 248 -1.50 22.81 -10.93
N VAL A 249 -2.17 22.44 -9.84
CA VAL A 249 -3.62 22.46 -9.70
C VAL A 249 -4.00 22.99 -8.33
N ASN A 250 -5.00 23.85 -8.29
CA ASN A 250 -5.66 24.28 -7.06
C ASN A 250 -7.01 23.58 -6.93
N ILE A 251 -7.29 23.04 -5.76
CA ILE A 251 -8.60 22.49 -5.40
C ILE A 251 -9.18 23.40 -4.33
N ALA A 252 -10.27 24.08 -4.65
CA ALA A 252 -10.99 24.97 -3.76
C ALA A 252 -12.32 24.33 -3.35
N VAL A 253 -12.61 24.29 -2.06
CA VAL A 253 -13.83 23.68 -1.51
C VAL A 253 -14.54 24.72 -0.65
N PHE A 254 -15.84 24.83 -0.85
CA PHE A 254 -16.68 25.69 -0.04
C PHE A 254 -18.09 25.10 0.14
N PRO A 255 -18.67 25.19 1.35
CA PRO A 255 -20.04 24.80 1.58
C PRO A 255 -20.99 25.82 0.96
N ILE A 256 -22.07 25.33 0.34
CA ILE A 256 -23.00 26.19 -0.38
C ILE A 256 -23.90 26.96 0.60
N ASN A 257 -24.37 26.30 1.66
CA ASN A 257 -25.32 26.85 2.61
C ASN A 257 -24.60 27.45 3.83
N LYS A 258 -25.08 28.59 4.32
CA LYS A 258 -24.55 29.28 5.50
C LYS A 258 -24.64 28.48 6.80
N ALA A 259 -25.58 27.53 6.90
CA ALA A 259 -25.76 26.70 8.09
C ALA A 259 -24.74 25.54 8.19
N HIS A 260 -23.87 25.40 7.20
CA HIS A 260 -22.92 24.29 7.11
C HIS A 260 -21.50 24.79 7.31
N TYR A 261 -20.73 24.02 8.09
CA TYR A 261 -19.33 24.29 8.33
C TYR A 261 -18.49 23.11 7.87
N ILE A 262 -17.35 23.41 7.25
CA ILE A 262 -16.36 22.39 6.94
C ILE A 262 -15.06 22.67 7.69
N GLY A 263 -14.55 21.65 8.34
CA GLY A 263 -13.24 21.66 9.00
C GLY A 263 -12.19 21.18 8.03
N ALA A 264 -11.20 22.02 7.75
CA ALA A 264 -10.17 21.76 6.77
C ALA A 264 -8.77 21.79 7.37
N THR A 265 -7.94 20.82 6.94
CA THR A 265 -6.51 20.73 7.22
C THR A 265 -5.76 20.47 5.93
N GLN A 266 -4.44 20.63 5.91
CA GLN A 266 -3.62 20.37 4.72
C GLN A 266 -3.75 18.93 4.22
N GLY A 267 -3.90 17.95 5.12
CA GLY A 267 -3.97 16.53 4.79
C GLY A 267 -5.34 16.03 4.31
N ASN A 268 -6.37 16.87 4.28
CA ASN A 268 -7.72 16.43 3.92
C ASN A 268 -7.91 16.19 2.42
N VAL A 269 -7.04 16.71 1.57
CA VAL A 269 -7.15 16.53 0.12
C VAL A 269 -5.88 15.92 -0.42
N LYS A 270 -6.05 14.84 -1.15
CA LYS A 270 -4.99 14.12 -1.84
C LYS A 270 -5.35 13.98 -3.30
N ILE A 271 -4.37 14.01 -4.17
CA ILE A 271 -4.55 13.67 -5.59
C ILE A 271 -3.89 12.33 -5.84
N TYR A 272 -4.62 11.44 -6.49
CA TYR A 272 -4.13 10.14 -6.94
C TYR A 272 -3.92 10.15 -8.44
N SER A 273 -2.76 9.68 -8.89
CA SER A 273 -2.52 9.36 -10.30
C SER A 273 -2.64 7.86 -10.53
N VAL A 274 -3.35 7.48 -11.56
CA VAL A 274 -3.49 6.06 -11.96
C VAL A 274 -2.31 5.72 -12.86
N GLN A 275 -1.11 5.43 -12.31
CA GLN A 275 0.07 5.42 -13.18
C GLN A 275 0.95 4.19 -13.16
N GLU A 276 1.13 3.52 -12.06
CA GLU A 276 2.08 2.43 -12.03
C GLU A 276 1.38 1.09 -12.31
N ARG A 277 2.05 0.25 -13.11
CA ARG A 277 1.58 -1.12 -13.31
C ARG A 277 1.56 -1.80 -11.94
N PHE A 278 0.42 -2.32 -11.53
CA PHE A 278 0.23 -3.05 -10.28
C PHE A 278 1.37 -4.06 -10.02
N VAL A 279 1.76 -4.81 -11.06
CA VAL A 279 2.82 -5.81 -10.99
C VAL A 279 4.15 -5.22 -10.53
N PHE A 280 4.50 -4.00 -10.96
CA PHE A 280 5.75 -3.38 -10.58
C PHE A 280 5.76 -2.96 -9.10
N ASN A 281 4.68 -2.38 -8.60
CA ASN A 281 4.56 -2.02 -7.19
C ASN A 281 4.44 -3.26 -6.29
N TYR A 282 3.75 -4.28 -6.77
CA TYR A 282 3.69 -5.57 -6.09
C TYR A 282 5.08 -6.20 -5.98
N ALA A 283 5.86 -6.17 -7.06
CA ALA A 283 7.25 -6.65 -7.04
C ALA A 283 8.14 -5.86 -6.08
N LYS A 284 7.99 -4.53 -6.00
CA LYS A 284 8.68 -3.69 -4.98
C LYS A 284 8.31 -4.14 -3.56
N ALA A 285 7.01 -4.35 -3.29
CA ALA A 285 6.54 -4.79 -1.98
C ALA A 285 7.07 -6.18 -1.62
N LEU A 286 7.09 -7.12 -2.58
CA LEU A 286 7.73 -8.43 -2.41
C LEU A 286 9.22 -8.30 -2.08
N THR A 287 9.95 -7.45 -2.80
CA THR A 287 11.39 -7.22 -2.56
C THR A 287 11.65 -6.68 -1.15
N ILE A 288 10.84 -5.73 -0.69
CA ILE A 288 10.95 -5.19 0.69
C ILE A 288 10.67 -6.30 1.72
N THR A 289 9.68 -7.14 1.47
CA THR A 289 9.35 -8.25 2.36
C THR A 289 10.47 -9.30 2.37
N LEU A 290 11.09 -9.59 1.23
CA LEU A 290 12.26 -10.46 1.13
C LEU A 290 13.47 -9.91 1.89
N LEU A 291 13.71 -8.60 1.83
CA LEU A 291 14.78 -7.97 2.61
C LEU A 291 14.54 -8.10 4.12
N LYS A 292 13.30 -7.98 4.58
CA LYS A 292 12.93 -8.26 5.98
C LYS A 292 13.21 -9.71 6.35
N PHE A 293 12.87 -10.66 5.48
CA PHE A 293 13.14 -12.08 5.71
C PHE A 293 14.63 -12.36 5.79
N PHE A 294 15.43 -11.77 4.89
CA PHE A 294 16.88 -11.91 4.91
C PHE A 294 17.49 -11.47 6.24
N LEU A 295 17.03 -10.34 6.76
CA LEU A 295 17.49 -9.82 8.06
C LEU A 295 17.11 -10.76 9.22
N ILE A 296 15.89 -11.30 9.20
CA ILE A 296 15.41 -12.24 10.23
C ILE A 296 16.18 -13.57 10.16
N VAL A 297 16.42 -14.08 8.95
CA VAL A 297 17.24 -15.28 8.73
C VAL A 297 18.65 -15.07 9.27
N ALA A 298 19.24 -13.90 9.04
CA ALA A 298 20.57 -13.57 9.58
C ALA A 298 20.60 -13.68 11.09
N ILE A 299 19.60 -13.10 11.78
CA ILE A 299 19.49 -13.19 13.25
C ILE A 299 19.25 -14.64 13.69
N GLY A 300 18.36 -15.37 13.03
CA GLY A 300 18.05 -16.77 13.36
C GLY A 300 19.25 -17.71 13.22
N VAL A 301 20.05 -17.54 12.18
CA VAL A 301 21.27 -18.36 11.97
C VAL A 301 22.40 -17.95 12.91
N MET A 302 22.50 -16.66 13.30
CA MET A 302 23.49 -16.23 14.28
C MET A 302 23.16 -16.67 15.70
N GLY A 303 21.87 -16.83 16.01
CA GLY A 303 21.40 -17.24 17.33
C GLY A 303 21.30 -18.78 17.54
N SER A 304 21.45 -19.56 16.48
CA SER A 304 21.47 -21.04 16.54
C SER A 304 22.89 -21.59 16.68
#